data_fcef1b46bfb1a544418e712d4f7e67c1
#
_entry.id   fcef1b46bfb1a544418e712d4f7e67c1
#
_cell.length_a   1.000
_cell.length_b   1.000
_cell.length_c   1.000
_cell.angle_alpha   90.00
_cell.angle_beta   90.00
_cell.angle_gamma   90.00
#
_symmetry.space_group_name_H-M   'P 1'
#
loop_
_entity.id
_entity.type
_entity.pdbx_description
1 polymer ?
#
loop_
_entity_poly.entity_id
_entity_poly.type
_entity_poly.pdbx_seq_one_letter_code
_entity_poly.pdbx_strand_id
1 'polypeptide(L)'
;MAQIRSKPFGVTKEGANVTEYILSNPGGMSVSVLDYGCVIKNIIVPAKNGPVDVVLGHDTMADYENDFTSSGSTCCGAFVGRYANRIENAVFTLGGKTYQLEKNCGEHHLHGCFSRKIYEVKYFGDTLLMEAVSPDGEDGFPGTLKIAVRYTLTDDNTFRMDYRVSSDADTIVNLTNHSYFNLDGGGDVLNQKLRIYASRYLEGNNTTCPTGNILPVVNTPMDFTAGKTIGKEIDTGFPQTTMVGGGYDHCYVIDRARGSSQSICAWVTSDKTGISMKLYTTQPGIQLYTGNFLQDCPAPGKGGEPLRKYGGFALETQHYPCSPSHPEFPSTVLRAGKVFRATTTLRFFTGKQCGKL
;
A
#
# COMPACT_ATOMS: atom_id res chain seq x y z
N MET A 1 22.11 -5.13 14.20
CA MET A 1 20.72 -5.62 14.03
C MET A 1 19.78 -4.58 14.61
N ALA A 2 18.64 -4.36 13.98
CA ALA A 2 17.63 -3.44 14.50
C ALA A 2 17.14 -3.89 15.89
N GLN A 3 16.75 -2.91 16.71
CA GLN A 3 16.13 -3.13 18.02
C GLN A 3 14.63 -2.88 17.90
N ILE A 4 13.83 -3.64 18.64
CA ILE A 4 12.38 -3.46 18.71
C ILE A 4 12.02 -3.01 20.12
N ARG A 5 11.24 -1.92 20.21
CA ARG A 5 10.64 -1.41 21.45
C ARG A 5 9.14 -1.31 21.24
N SER A 6 8.37 -1.40 22.33
CA SER A 6 6.92 -1.22 22.29
C SER A 6 6.47 -0.23 23.35
N LYS A 7 5.34 0.43 23.06
CA LYS A 7 4.65 1.33 24.00
C LYS A 7 3.14 1.29 23.72
N PRO A 8 2.28 1.58 24.70
CA PRO A 8 0.86 1.80 24.45
C PRO A 8 0.66 2.91 23.41
N PHE A 9 -0.29 2.72 22.49
CA PHE A 9 -0.68 3.73 21.52
C PHE A 9 -2.07 4.31 21.83
N GLY A 10 -3.03 3.47 22.14
CA GLY A 10 -4.40 3.87 22.45
C GLY A 10 -5.31 2.71 22.71
N VAL A 11 -6.60 2.98 22.70
CA VAL A 11 -7.67 1.99 22.91
C VAL A 11 -8.70 2.19 21.80
N THR A 12 -9.18 1.10 21.18
CA THR A 12 -10.24 1.15 20.17
C THR A 12 -11.60 1.50 20.80
N LYS A 13 -12.58 1.87 20.01
CA LYS A 13 -13.96 2.13 20.47
C LYS A 13 -14.58 0.89 21.14
N GLU A 14 -14.18 -0.31 20.73
CA GLU A 14 -14.58 -1.58 21.33
C GLU A 14 -13.79 -1.94 22.61
N GLY A 15 -12.85 -1.09 23.03
CA GLY A 15 -12.08 -1.28 24.26
C GLY A 15 -10.81 -2.14 24.11
N ALA A 16 -10.38 -2.48 22.91
CA ALA A 16 -9.15 -3.22 22.69
C ALA A 16 -7.92 -2.29 22.81
N ASN A 17 -6.90 -2.72 23.55
CA ASN A 17 -5.63 -1.99 23.64
C ASN A 17 -4.85 -2.11 22.33
N VAL A 18 -4.26 -1.00 21.87
CA VAL A 18 -3.40 -0.94 20.71
C VAL A 18 -1.99 -0.54 21.13
N THR A 19 -1.01 -1.26 20.60
CA THR A 19 0.41 -1.11 20.89
C THR A 19 1.16 -0.62 19.66
N GLU A 20 2.03 0.37 19.85
CA GLU A 20 3.01 0.81 18.86
C GLU A 20 4.33 0.07 19.07
N TYR A 21 4.83 -0.57 18.00
CA TYR A 21 6.13 -1.25 17.94
C TYR A 21 7.07 -0.42 17.10
N ILE A 22 8.27 -0.13 17.61
CA ILE A 22 9.27 0.72 16.97
C ILE A 22 10.51 -0.12 16.67
N LEU A 23 10.75 -0.36 15.39
CA LEU A 23 11.97 -0.99 14.89
C LEU A 23 12.98 0.14 14.60
N SER A 24 14.21 0.02 15.11
CA SER A 24 15.27 1.03 14.90
C SER A 24 16.58 0.36 14.56
N ASN A 25 17.26 0.81 13.51
CA ASN A 25 18.56 0.27 13.12
C ASN A 25 19.72 1.19 13.55
N PRO A 26 20.98 0.70 13.57
CA PRO A 26 22.15 1.50 13.91
C PRO A 26 22.40 2.69 12.96
N GLY A 27 21.86 2.64 11.73
CA GLY A 27 21.95 3.71 10.73
C GLY A 27 21.03 4.91 11.01
N GLY A 28 20.22 4.84 12.08
CA GLY A 28 19.30 5.92 12.49
C GLY A 28 17.95 5.89 11.79
N MET A 29 17.68 4.89 10.94
CA MET A 29 16.33 4.66 10.41
C MET A 29 15.45 4.00 11.45
N SER A 30 14.18 4.39 11.53
CA SER A 30 13.19 3.68 12.34
C SER A 30 11.84 3.57 11.64
N VAL A 31 11.10 2.52 11.99
CA VAL A 31 9.75 2.25 11.50
C VAL A 31 8.84 1.97 12.69
N SER A 32 7.76 2.74 12.81
CA SER A 32 6.73 2.50 13.82
C SER A 32 5.54 1.79 13.22
N VAL A 33 5.07 0.74 13.89
CA VAL A 33 3.98 -0.13 13.45
C VAL A 33 2.97 -0.32 14.57
N LEU A 34 1.68 -0.26 14.24
CA LEU A 34 0.60 -0.59 15.18
C LEU A 34 0.16 -2.04 14.99
N ASP A 35 -0.23 -2.71 16.08
CA ASP A 35 -0.91 -4.00 16.01
C ASP A 35 -2.37 -3.90 15.52
N TYR A 36 -2.91 -2.70 15.39
CA TYR A 36 -4.15 -2.40 14.68
C TYR A 36 -3.87 -2.22 13.19
N GLY A 37 -4.45 -3.05 12.33
CA GLY A 37 -4.31 -3.00 10.88
C GLY A 37 -2.90 -3.20 10.36
N CYS A 38 -1.95 -3.66 11.17
CA CYS A 38 -0.50 -3.66 10.84
C CYS A 38 -0.04 -2.32 10.26
N VAL A 39 -0.58 -1.21 10.78
CA VAL A 39 -0.37 0.14 10.25
C VAL A 39 1.09 0.55 10.38
N ILE A 40 1.70 0.93 9.28
CA ILE A 40 3.00 1.61 9.28
C ILE A 40 2.72 3.09 9.59
N LYS A 41 2.92 3.46 10.87
CA LYS A 41 2.63 4.81 11.38
C LYS A 41 3.70 5.81 10.99
N ASN A 42 4.98 5.44 11.13
CA ASN A 42 6.13 6.30 10.78
C ASN A 42 7.19 5.48 10.03
N ILE A 43 7.86 6.14 9.11
CA ILE A 43 9.15 5.71 8.56
C ILE A 43 10.08 6.91 8.66
N ILE A 44 10.95 6.91 9.67
CA ILE A 44 11.93 7.98 9.90
C ILE A 44 13.22 7.62 9.17
N VAL A 45 13.60 8.44 8.22
CA VAL A 45 14.83 8.26 7.43
C VAL A 45 15.84 9.36 7.79
N PRO A 46 17.08 9.02 8.13
CA PRO A 46 18.13 10.02 8.30
C PRO A 46 18.36 10.80 7.02
N ALA A 47 18.39 12.13 7.09
CA ALA A 47 18.65 13.00 5.96
C ALA A 47 19.65 14.09 6.33
N LYS A 48 20.15 14.87 5.33
CA LYS A 48 21.20 15.86 5.50
C LYS A 48 20.88 16.89 6.59
N ASN A 49 19.61 17.31 6.70
CA ASN A 49 19.16 18.35 7.61
C ASN A 49 18.41 17.81 8.85
N GLY A 50 18.63 16.56 9.19
CA GLY A 50 17.94 15.86 10.29
C GLY A 50 17.02 14.75 9.78
N PRO A 51 16.47 13.91 10.68
CA PRO A 51 15.59 12.82 10.31
C PRO A 51 14.27 13.34 9.74
N VAL A 52 13.72 12.63 8.74
CA VAL A 52 12.47 12.95 8.06
C VAL A 52 11.51 11.79 8.18
N ASP A 53 10.29 12.04 8.61
CA ASP A 53 9.20 11.07 8.48
C ASP A 53 8.65 11.12 7.05
N VAL A 54 8.83 10.03 6.34
CA VAL A 54 8.51 9.95 4.90
C VAL A 54 7.16 9.34 4.59
N VAL A 55 6.30 9.13 5.61
CA VAL A 55 4.92 8.62 5.43
C VAL A 55 3.90 9.48 6.16
N LEU A 56 2.71 9.58 5.58
CA LEU A 56 1.55 10.14 6.25
C LEU A 56 1.02 9.17 7.32
N GLY A 57 0.14 9.66 8.19
CA GLY A 57 -0.49 8.89 9.26
C GLY A 57 -1.30 9.78 10.18
N HIS A 58 -1.80 9.21 11.25
CA HIS A 58 -2.54 9.90 12.31
C HIS A 58 -1.80 9.80 13.64
N ASP A 59 -2.13 10.69 14.58
CA ASP A 59 -1.46 10.73 15.89
C ASP A 59 -2.19 9.91 16.95
N THR A 60 -3.50 9.68 16.81
CA THR A 60 -4.30 8.98 17.81
C THR A 60 -5.03 7.76 17.25
N MET A 61 -5.39 6.83 18.14
CA MET A 61 -6.21 5.67 17.75
C MET A 61 -7.58 6.09 17.24
N ALA A 62 -8.17 7.11 17.86
CA ALA A 62 -9.47 7.66 17.44
C ALA A 62 -9.44 8.21 16.00
N ASP A 63 -8.34 8.84 15.60
CA ASP A 63 -8.18 9.35 14.23
C ASP A 63 -8.06 8.19 13.22
N TYR A 64 -7.31 7.12 13.54
CA TYR A 64 -7.24 5.93 12.71
C TYR A 64 -8.61 5.25 12.55
N GLU A 65 -9.39 5.12 13.63
CA GLU A 65 -10.73 4.53 13.55
C GLU A 65 -11.68 5.44 12.76
N ASN A 66 -11.60 6.75 12.93
CA ASN A 66 -12.42 7.70 12.20
C ASN A 66 -12.11 7.66 10.69
N ASP A 67 -10.83 7.59 10.30
CA ASP A 67 -10.43 7.36 8.91
C ASP A 67 -10.97 6.02 8.39
N PHE A 68 -10.61 4.89 9.05
CA PHE A 68 -10.83 3.55 8.52
C PHE A 68 -12.29 3.09 8.50
N THR A 69 -13.18 3.78 9.20
CA THR A 69 -14.63 3.53 9.19
C THR A 69 -15.41 4.53 8.35
N SER A 70 -14.76 5.53 7.78
CA SER A 70 -15.41 6.53 6.93
C SER A 70 -15.59 6.04 5.50
N SER A 71 -16.55 6.62 4.78
CA SER A 71 -16.73 6.39 3.34
C SER A 71 -15.59 6.93 2.48
N GLY A 72 -14.81 7.86 3.02
CA GLY A 72 -13.60 8.42 2.40
C GLY A 72 -12.30 7.89 2.97
N SER A 73 -12.33 6.64 3.49
CA SER A 73 -11.17 6.02 4.15
C SER A 73 -9.92 6.08 3.26
N THR A 74 -8.85 6.59 3.85
CA THR A 74 -7.54 6.61 3.20
C THR A 74 -6.79 5.31 3.40
N CYS A 75 -7.17 4.46 4.34
CA CYS A 75 -6.41 3.28 4.78
C CYS A 75 -4.94 3.60 5.10
N CYS A 76 -4.68 4.80 5.65
CA CYS A 76 -3.35 5.39 5.76
C CYS A 76 -2.36 4.48 6.51
N GLY A 77 -1.36 3.96 5.80
CA GLY A 77 -0.34 3.05 6.34
C GLY A 77 -0.79 1.61 6.58
N ALA A 78 -2.07 1.28 6.38
CA ALA A 78 -2.63 -0.01 6.75
C ALA A 78 -2.19 -1.17 5.84
N PHE A 79 -2.15 -2.36 6.40
CA PHE A 79 -2.18 -3.61 5.64
C PHE A 79 -3.60 -3.86 5.15
N VAL A 80 -3.75 -4.03 3.85
CA VAL A 80 -5.03 -4.09 3.13
C VAL A 80 -5.28 -5.51 2.63
N GLY A 81 -6.49 -5.98 2.84
CA GLY A 81 -7.02 -7.29 2.47
C GLY A 81 -8.45 -7.47 3.05
N ARG A 82 -9.20 -8.55 2.72
CA ARG A 82 -8.78 -9.77 2.03
C ARG A 82 -8.43 -9.53 0.56
N TYR A 83 -8.98 -8.44 -0.03
CA TYR A 83 -8.73 -8.10 -1.42
C TYR A 83 -8.37 -6.62 -1.56
N ALA A 84 -7.11 -6.35 -1.88
CA ALA A 84 -6.61 -5.01 -2.14
C ALA A 84 -7.21 -4.45 -3.44
N ASN A 85 -7.52 -3.15 -3.43
CA ASN A 85 -8.22 -2.45 -4.50
C ASN A 85 -9.65 -3.00 -4.70
N ARG A 86 -10.27 -2.77 -5.87
CA ARG A 86 -11.69 -3.04 -6.12
C ARG A 86 -11.98 -4.45 -6.59
N ILE A 87 -13.17 -4.95 -6.19
CA ILE A 87 -13.91 -6.02 -6.86
C ILE A 87 -15.17 -5.38 -7.43
N GLU A 88 -15.28 -5.41 -8.75
CA GLU A 88 -16.37 -4.78 -9.49
C GLU A 88 -17.73 -5.35 -9.07
N ASN A 89 -18.74 -4.46 -8.88
CA ASN A 89 -20.09 -4.79 -8.41
C ASN A 89 -20.16 -5.57 -7.09
N ALA A 90 -19.05 -5.60 -6.33
CA ALA A 90 -18.92 -6.36 -5.07
C ALA A 90 -19.31 -7.83 -5.22
N VAL A 91 -19.00 -8.46 -6.35
CA VAL A 91 -19.37 -9.85 -6.67
C VAL A 91 -18.26 -10.58 -7.41
N PHE A 92 -18.09 -11.87 -7.11
CA PHE A 92 -17.22 -12.75 -7.88
C PHE A 92 -17.76 -14.17 -7.93
N THR A 93 -17.31 -14.93 -8.93
CA THR A 93 -17.64 -16.35 -9.07
C THR A 93 -16.40 -17.20 -8.86
N LEU A 94 -16.49 -18.22 -8.03
CA LEU A 94 -15.42 -19.17 -7.77
C LEU A 94 -16.00 -20.59 -7.66
N GLY A 95 -15.46 -21.54 -8.44
CA GLY A 95 -15.93 -22.93 -8.44
C GLY A 95 -17.40 -23.09 -8.82
N GLY A 96 -17.93 -22.19 -9.67
CA GLY A 96 -19.34 -22.19 -10.09
C GLY A 96 -20.32 -21.58 -9.08
N LYS A 97 -19.83 -21.11 -7.92
CA LYS A 97 -20.64 -20.43 -6.91
C LYS A 97 -20.36 -18.92 -6.94
N THR A 98 -21.43 -18.12 -6.91
CA THR A 98 -21.35 -16.65 -6.81
C THR A 98 -21.32 -16.22 -5.37
N TYR A 99 -20.40 -15.30 -5.04
CA TYR A 99 -20.23 -14.69 -3.72
C TYR A 99 -20.52 -13.20 -3.82
N GLN A 100 -21.43 -12.74 -2.96
CA GLN A 100 -21.75 -11.32 -2.81
C GLN A 100 -20.95 -10.76 -1.64
N LEU A 101 -20.22 -9.68 -1.91
CA LEU A 101 -19.43 -8.95 -0.90
C LEU A 101 -20.18 -7.72 -0.40
N GLU A 102 -19.68 -7.14 0.67
CA GLU A 102 -20.13 -5.83 1.14
C GLU A 102 -19.80 -4.75 0.10
N LYS A 103 -20.79 -3.91 -0.27
CA LYS A 103 -20.59 -2.71 -1.08
C LYS A 103 -20.16 -1.57 -0.17
N ASN A 104 -18.87 -1.32 -0.09
CA ASN A 104 -18.28 -0.29 0.77
C ASN A 104 -17.67 0.89 -0.02
N CYS A 105 -17.76 0.86 -1.37
CA CYS A 105 -17.29 1.94 -2.24
C CYS A 105 -18.24 2.06 -3.45
N GLY A 106 -19.34 2.79 -3.29
CA GLY A 106 -20.41 2.82 -4.28
C GLY A 106 -20.94 1.41 -4.53
N GLU A 107 -20.95 0.95 -5.78
CA GLU A 107 -21.39 -0.39 -6.15
C GLU A 107 -20.31 -1.47 -5.95
N HIS A 108 -19.09 -1.08 -5.59
CA HIS A 108 -17.94 -1.97 -5.53
C HIS A 108 -17.56 -2.36 -4.10
N HIS A 109 -16.79 -3.43 -3.97
CA HIS A 109 -16.05 -3.74 -2.75
C HIS A 109 -14.62 -3.21 -2.88
N LEU A 110 -14.12 -2.52 -1.86
CA LEU A 110 -12.79 -1.90 -1.84
C LEU A 110 -12.04 -2.26 -0.57
N HIS A 111 -10.83 -2.77 -0.69
CA HIS A 111 -9.81 -2.97 0.35
C HIS A 111 -10.15 -3.97 1.48
N GLY A 112 -11.43 -4.27 1.74
CA GLY A 112 -11.85 -5.18 2.81
C GLY A 112 -11.62 -4.63 4.23
N CYS A 113 -11.50 -5.52 5.22
CA CYS A 113 -11.51 -5.15 6.65
C CYS A 113 -10.17 -5.34 7.38
N PHE A 114 -9.09 -5.76 6.72
CA PHE A 114 -7.83 -6.07 7.41
C PHE A 114 -7.17 -4.86 8.09
N SER A 115 -7.44 -3.65 7.59
CA SER A 115 -7.02 -2.39 8.22
C SER A 115 -7.62 -2.16 9.61
N ARG A 116 -8.72 -2.83 9.95
CA ARG A 116 -9.45 -2.67 11.22
C ARG A 116 -9.25 -3.82 12.22
N LYS A 117 -8.40 -4.79 11.89
CA LYS A 117 -8.12 -5.94 12.77
C LYS A 117 -7.03 -5.63 13.78
N ILE A 118 -7.16 -6.22 14.99
CA ILE A 118 -6.04 -6.35 15.93
C ILE A 118 -5.27 -7.63 15.61
N TYR A 119 -3.97 -7.55 15.60
CA TYR A 119 -3.05 -8.63 15.30
C TYR A 119 -2.30 -9.05 16.56
N GLU A 120 -2.19 -10.37 16.80
CA GLU A 120 -1.27 -10.89 17.80
C GLU A 120 0.17 -10.68 17.35
N VAL A 121 1.01 -10.10 18.21
CA VAL A 121 2.37 -9.71 17.85
C VAL A 121 3.41 -10.54 18.60
N LYS A 122 4.38 -11.05 17.83
CA LYS A 122 5.63 -11.66 18.29
C LYS A 122 6.80 -10.95 17.62
N TYR A 123 7.94 -10.84 18.28
CA TYR A 123 9.12 -10.26 17.66
C TYR A 123 10.40 -11.00 18.07
N PHE A 124 11.34 -11.08 17.15
CA PHE A 124 12.64 -11.72 17.35
C PHE A 124 13.70 -11.00 16.51
N GLY A 125 14.77 -10.54 17.20
CA GLY A 125 15.84 -9.79 16.53
C GLY A 125 15.32 -8.50 15.90
N ASP A 126 15.40 -8.41 14.58
CA ASP A 126 15.00 -7.27 13.75
C ASP A 126 13.60 -7.43 13.10
N THR A 127 12.88 -8.46 13.50
CA THR A 127 11.65 -8.90 12.82
C THR A 127 10.44 -8.85 13.76
N LEU A 128 9.38 -8.21 13.30
CA LEU A 128 8.04 -8.17 13.88
C LEU A 128 7.14 -9.12 13.09
N LEU A 129 6.50 -10.09 13.78
CA LEU A 129 5.51 -11.01 13.22
C LEU A 129 4.15 -10.67 13.81
N MET A 130 3.18 -10.40 12.94
CA MET A 130 1.80 -10.06 13.29
C MET A 130 0.87 -11.10 12.69
N GLU A 131 0.04 -11.74 13.52
CA GLU A 131 -0.83 -12.84 13.13
C GLU A 131 -2.29 -12.53 13.46
N ALA A 132 -3.20 -12.93 12.56
CA ALA A 132 -4.64 -12.82 12.76
C ALA A 132 -5.38 -13.91 11.99
N VAL A 133 -6.68 -14.04 12.28
CA VAL A 133 -7.61 -14.90 11.54
C VAL A 133 -8.71 -14.04 10.94
N SER A 134 -9.06 -14.33 9.70
CA SER A 134 -10.25 -13.82 9.03
C SER A 134 -11.20 -15.01 8.89
N PRO A 135 -12.33 -15.05 9.63
CA PRO A 135 -13.24 -16.18 9.61
C PRO A 135 -13.95 -16.36 8.26
N ASP A 136 -14.45 -17.56 8.01
CA ASP A 136 -15.32 -17.82 6.86
C ASP A 136 -16.51 -16.88 6.85
N GLY A 137 -16.81 -16.31 5.69
CA GLY A 137 -17.89 -15.36 5.48
C GLY A 137 -17.58 -13.91 5.86
N GLU A 138 -16.39 -13.58 6.40
CA GLU A 138 -16.01 -12.18 6.67
C GLU A 138 -15.99 -11.37 5.37
N ASP A 139 -16.64 -10.19 5.37
CA ASP A 139 -16.90 -9.34 4.19
C ASP A 139 -17.60 -10.09 3.02
N GLY A 140 -18.12 -11.29 3.23
CA GLY A 140 -18.72 -12.17 2.20
C GLY A 140 -17.75 -13.15 1.53
N PHE A 141 -16.48 -13.18 1.93
CA PHE A 141 -15.48 -14.08 1.35
C PHE A 141 -15.54 -15.49 1.95
N PRO A 142 -15.41 -16.56 1.12
CA PRO A 142 -15.36 -17.94 1.63
C PRO A 142 -14.02 -18.29 2.26
N GLY A 143 -14.07 -19.21 3.20
CA GLY A 143 -12.94 -19.84 3.87
C GLY A 143 -12.34 -19.03 5.02
N THR A 144 -11.87 -19.75 6.03
CA THR A 144 -11.13 -19.18 7.16
C THR A 144 -9.69 -18.91 6.76
N LEU A 145 -9.26 -17.66 6.76
CA LEU A 145 -7.91 -17.24 6.41
C LEU A 145 -7.04 -17.11 7.67
N LYS A 146 -5.90 -17.80 7.68
CA LYS A 146 -4.80 -17.54 8.63
C LYS A 146 -3.84 -16.53 7.98
N ILE A 147 -3.62 -15.42 8.67
CA ILE A 147 -2.85 -14.27 8.18
C ILE A 147 -1.56 -14.16 9.00
N ALA A 148 -0.44 -13.99 8.33
CA ALA A 148 0.83 -13.63 8.95
C ALA A 148 1.50 -12.52 8.14
N VAL A 149 1.74 -11.39 8.77
CA VAL A 149 2.46 -10.23 8.26
C VAL A 149 3.80 -10.16 9.00
N ARG A 150 4.89 -10.10 8.26
CA ARG A 150 6.23 -9.96 8.85
C ARG A 150 6.87 -8.67 8.35
N TYR A 151 7.31 -7.83 9.28
CA TYR A 151 8.07 -6.62 9.01
C TYR A 151 9.48 -6.76 9.57
N THR A 152 10.48 -6.47 8.73
CA THR A 152 11.89 -6.56 9.09
C THR A 152 12.60 -5.29 8.67
N LEU A 153 13.37 -4.67 9.59
CA LEU A 153 14.22 -3.52 9.33
C LEU A 153 15.69 -3.95 9.42
N THR A 154 16.41 -3.87 8.31
CA THR A 154 17.84 -4.26 8.27
C THR A 154 18.76 -3.07 8.53
N ASP A 155 20.06 -3.36 8.78
CA ASP A 155 21.06 -2.34 9.09
C ASP A 155 21.40 -1.44 7.87
N ASP A 156 21.09 -1.87 6.64
CA ASP A 156 21.30 -1.12 5.39
C ASP A 156 20.09 -0.28 4.95
N ASN A 157 19.24 0.10 5.89
CA ASN A 157 18.02 0.90 5.66
C ASN A 157 17.02 0.25 4.69
N THR A 158 16.94 -1.07 4.74
CA THR A 158 15.94 -1.84 4.00
C THR A 158 14.82 -2.26 4.93
N PHE A 159 13.59 -1.86 4.59
CA PHE A 159 12.37 -2.29 5.27
C PHE A 159 11.64 -3.30 4.38
N ARG A 160 11.49 -4.51 4.88
CA ARG A 160 10.88 -5.63 4.17
C ARG A 160 9.55 -6.01 4.78
N MET A 161 8.54 -6.18 3.93
CA MET A 161 7.18 -6.62 4.25
C MET A 161 6.93 -7.96 3.57
N ASP A 162 6.77 -9.03 4.36
CA ASP A 162 6.39 -10.36 3.88
C ASP A 162 4.98 -10.68 4.32
N TYR A 163 4.13 -11.10 3.38
CA TYR A 163 2.77 -11.54 3.62
C TYR A 163 2.67 -13.04 3.37
N ARG A 164 2.02 -13.74 4.30
CA ARG A 164 1.73 -15.16 4.17
C ARG A 164 0.32 -15.43 4.64
N VAL A 165 -0.51 -15.99 3.74
CA VAL A 165 -1.88 -16.40 4.10
C VAL A 165 -2.18 -17.79 3.59
N SER A 166 -3.05 -18.51 4.32
CA SER A 166 -3.56 -19.81 3.92
C SER A 166 -5.04 -19.90 4.28
N SER A 167 -5.82 -20.65 3.51
CA SER A 167 -7.26 -20.84 3.72
C SER A 167 -7.60 -22.32 3.80
N ASP A 168 -8.65 -22.64 4.57
CA ASP A 168 -9.25 -23.98 4.65
C ASP A 168 -10.21 -24.29 3.50
N ALA A 169 -10.64 -23.26 2.73
CA ALA A 169 -11.45 -23.39 1.52
C ALA A 169 -10.85 -22.57 0.38
N ASP A 170 -11.29 -22.84 -0.85
CA ASP A 170 -10.96 -22.02 -2.00
C ASP A 170 -11.50 -20.60 -1.80
N THR A 171 -10.65 -19.59 -2.02
CA THR A 171 -10.99 -18.17 -1.90
C THR A 171 -10.18 -17.32 -2.85
N ILE A 172 -10.36 -16.01 -2.83
CA ILE A 172 -9.53 -15.05 -3.56
C ILE A 172 -8.75 -14.19 -2.57
N VAL A 173 -7.50 -13.84 -2.93
CA VAL A 173 -6.61 -13.04 -2.09
C VAL A 173 -5.82 -12.04 -2.93
N ASN A 174 -5.84 -10.79 -2.52
CA ASN A 174 -4.96 -9.74 -3.02
C ASN A 174 -4.57 -8.86 -1.83
N LEU A 175 -3.27 -8.69 -1.57
CA LEU A 175 -2.76 -8.04 -0.36
C LEU A 175 -1.79 -6.94 -0.72
N THR A 176 -1.86 -5.83 0.03
CA THR A 176 -0.93 -4.71 -0.10
C THR A 176 -0.74 -3.95 1.21
N ASN A 177 0.14 -2.96 1.22
CA ASN A 177 0.21 -1.92 2.25
C ASN A 177 -0.10 -0.57 1.61
N HIS A 178 -0.90 0.23 2.29
CA HIS A 178 -1.40 1.52 1.79
C HIS A 178 -0.67 2.72 2.44
N SER A 179 0.66 2.66 2.56
CA SER A 179 1.43 3.81 3.00
C SER A 179 1.40 4.92 1.96
N TYR A 180 1.14 6.14 2.41
CA TYR A 180 1.30 7.34 1.60
C TYR A 180 2.68 7.94 1.85
N PHE A 181 3.52 7.94 0.83
CA PHE A 181 4.88 8.47 0.92
C PHE A 181 4.93 9.97 0.62
N ASN A 182 5.76 10.67 1.38
CA ASN A 182 6.20 12.03 1.08
C ASN A 182 7.65 12.19 1.54
N LEU A 183 8.60 12.06 0.60
CA LEU A 183 10.03 12.09 0.91
C LEU A 183 10.53 13.48 1.32
N ASP A 184 9.70 14.51 1.18
CA ASP A 184 9.98 15.88 1.62
C ASP A 184 9.61 16.12 3.10
N GLY A 185 8.88 15.16 3.71
CA GLY A 185 8.40 15.24 5.08
C GLY A 185 7.23 16.20 5.27
N GLY A 186 6.61 16.69 4.20
CA GLY A 186 5.45 17.59 4.23
C GLY A 186 5.31 18.42 2.96
N GLY A 187 4.20 19.16 2.86
CA GLY A 187 3.79 19.82 1.63
C GLY A 187 3.21 18.83 0.61
N ASP A 188 3.23 19.20 -0.69
CA ASP A 188 2.81 18.31 -1.77
C ASP A 188 3.99 17.47 -2.30
N VAL A 189 3.65 16.42 -3.06
CA VAL A 189 4.63 15.50 -3.65
C VAL A 189 4.94 15.77 -5.12
N LEU A 190 4.41 16.86 -5.67
CA LEU A 190 4.44 17.13 -7.12
C LEU A 190 5.85 17.31 -7.69
N ASN A 191 6.79 17.81 -6.87
CA ASN A 191 8.19 18.01 -7.25
C ASN A 191 9.08 16.77 -7.02
N GLN A 192 8.58 15.73 -6.37
CA GLN A 192 9.32 14.49 -6.19
C GLN A 192 9.43 13.74 -7.52
N LYS A 193 10.61 13.21 -7.82
CA LYS A 193 10.84 12.44 -9.06
C LYS A 193 10.49 10.99 -8.82
N LEU A 194 9.67 10.44 -9.72
CA LEU A 194 9.25 9.04 -9.71
C LEU A 194 9.65 8.38 -11.02
N ARG A 195 10.21 7.19 -10.93
CA ARG A 195 10.37 6.23 -12.01
C ARG A 195 9.58 4.97 -11.69
N ILE A 196 8.78 4.48 -12.65
CA ILE A 196 8.09 3.18 -12.54
C ILE A 196 8.66 2.26 -13.63
N TYR A 197 9.05 1.04 -13.23
CA TYR A 197 9.59 0.04 -14.13
C TYR A 197 8.45 -0.79 -14.73
N ALA A 198 7.62 -0.10 -15.54
CA ALA A 198 6.45 -0.67 -16.20
C ALA A 198 6.23 0.06 -17.53
N SER A 199 6.16 -0.69 -18.62
CA SER A 199 5.90 -0.18 -19.97
C SER A 199 4.40 -0.11 -20.31
N ARG A 200 3.52 -0.63 -19.42
CA ARG A 200 2.07 -0.73 -19.62
C ARG A 200 1.33 -0.46 -18.32
N TYR A 201 0.08 -0.05 -18.44
CA TYR A 201 -0.84 0.16 -17.33
C TYR A 201 -2.24 -0.38 -17.66
N LEU A 202 -3.08 -0.59 -16.66
CA LEU A 202 -4.47 -0.98 -16.83
C LEU A 202 -5.30 0.26 -17.09
N GLU A 203 -6.07 0.26 -18.18
CA GLU A 203 -7.05 1.30 -18.46
C GLU A 203 -8.18 1.25 -17.43
N GLY A 204 -8.48 2.39 -16.81
CA GLY A 204 -9.60 2.53 -15.88
C GLY A 204 -10.88 3.01 -16.58
N ASN A 205 -12.03 2.64 -16.01
CA ASN A 205 -13.33 3.22 -16.36
C ASN A 205 -13.73 4.34 -15.37
N ASN A 206 -14.87 4.97 -15.56
CA ASN A 206 -15.37 6.07 -14.72
C ASN A 206 -15.64 5.70 -13.25
N THR A 207 -15.61 4.41 -12.91
CA THR A 207 -15.72 3.92 -11.53
C THR A 207 -14.38 3.46 -10.96
N THR A 208 -13.29 3.77 -11.66
CA THR A 208 -11.91 3.38 -11.34
C THR A 208 -11.65 1.87 -11.33
N CYS A 209 -12.56 1.07 -11.92
CA CYS A 209 -12.31 -0.34 -12.21
C CYS A 209 -11.58 -0.48 -13.56
N PRO A 210 -10.66 -1.45 -13.71
CA PRO A 210 -10.06 -1.75 -15.00
C PRO A 210 -11.11 -2.17 -16.05
N THR A 211 -10.92 -1.73 -17.30
CA THR A 211 -11.74 -2.15 -18.45
C THR A 211 -11.37 -3.54 -18.98
N GLY A 212 -10.26 -4.11 -18.52
CA GLY A 212 -9.61 -5.30 -19.09
C GLY A 212 -8.47 -4.95 -20.04
N ASN A 213 -8.46 -3.76 -20.61
CA ASN A 213 -7.40 -3.34 -21.52
C ASN A 213 -6.10 -3.01 -20.78
N ILE A 214 -4.98 -3.48 -21.36
CA ILE A 214 -3.62 -3.18 -20.92
C ILE A 214 -2.96 -2.28 -21.98
N LEU A 215 -2.80 -1.00 -21.67
CA LEU A 215 -2.33 0.01 -22.59
C LEU A 215 -0.85 0.34 -22.41
N PRO A 216 -0.13 0.71 -23.47
CA PRO A 216 1.25 1.20 -23.35
C PRO A 216 1.29 2.59 -22.69
N VAL A 217 2.34 2.85 -21.88
CA VAL A 217 2.53 4.16 -21.25
C VAL A 217 3.15 5.19 -22.20
N VAL A 218 3.87 4.74 -23.22
CA VAL A 218 4.66 5.59 -24.13
C VAL A 218 3.79 6.66 -24.81
N ASN A 219 4.31 7.89 -24.85
CA ASN A 219 3.64 9.08 -25.40
C ASN A 219 2.33 9.47 -24.66
N THR A 220 2.21 9.08 -23.39
CA THR A 220 1.09 9.49 -22.53
C THR A 220 1.59 10.06 -21.21
N PRO A 221 0.77 10.81 -20.46
CA PRO A 221 1.10 11.23 -19.10
C PRO A 221 1.41 10.08 -18.14
N MET A 222 1.04 8.83 -18.48
CA MET A 222 1.31 7.63 -17.68
C MET A 222 2.78 7.18 -17.78
N ASP A 223 3.61 7.75 -18.67
CA ASP A 223 4.99 7.31 -18.85
C ASP A 223 5.92 7.85 -17.77
N PHE A 224 6.28 6.97 -16.82
CA PHE A 224 7.30 7.17 -15.80
C PHE A 224 8.57 6.34 -16.05
N THR A 225 8.74 5.73 -17.21
CA THR A 225 9.85 4.80 -17.50
C THR A 225 11.22 5.45 -17.46
N ALA A 226 11.33 6.72 -17.91
CA ALA A 226 12.57 7.50 -17.85
C ALA A 226 12.76 8.27 -16.53
N GLY A 227 11.73 8.28 -15.67
CA GLY A 227 11.67 9.13 -14.47
C GLY A 227 11.30 10.58 -14.80
N LYS A 228 10.33 11.11 -14.06
CA LYS A 228 9.87 12.51 -14.12
C LYS A 228 9.31 12.94 -12.77
N THR A 229 9.12 14.25 -12.57
CA THR A 229 8.38 14.73 -11.40
C THR A 229 6.92 14.27 -11.48
N ILE A 230 6.33 13.94 -10.33
CA ILE A 230 4.94 13.47 -10.24
C ILE A 230 3.99 14.50 -10.87
N GLY A 231 4.23 15.79 -10.62
CA GLY A 231 3.38 16.87 -11.11
C GLY A 231 3.56 17.24 -12.59
N LYS A 232 4.58 16.71 -13.29
CA LYS A 232 4.96 17.20 -14.65
C LYS A 232 3.80 17.19 -15.65
N GLU A 233 2.96 16.16 -15.60
CA GLU A 233 1.86 15.96 -16.55
C GLU A 233 0.56 15.60 -15.85
N ILE A 234 0.41 16.02 -14.60
CA ILE A 234 -0.72 15.63 -13.75
C ILE A 234 -2.02 16.31 -14.18
N ASP A 235 -1.95 17.48 -14.79
CA ASP A 235 -3.08 18.31 -15.21
C ASP A 235 -3.00 18.66 -16.70
N THR A 236 -2.95 17.65 -17.54
CA THR A 236 -2.91 17.80 -19.01
C THR A 236 -4.27 17.61 -19.69
N GLY A 237 -5.33 17.35 -18.91
CA GLY A 237 -6.64 16.97 -19.42
C GLY A 237 -6.66 15.56 -20.03
N PHE A 238 -5.67 14.73 -19.75
CA PHE A 238 -5.66 13.34 -20.20
C PHE A 238 -6.82 12.56 -19.54
N PRO A 239 -7.68 11.85 -20.32
CA PRO A 239 -8.89 11.26 -19.80
C PRO A 239 -8.70 10.38 -18.56
N GLN A 240 -7.63 9.55 -18.54
CA GLN A 240 -7.35 8.64 -17.43
C GLN A 240 -6.99 9.41 -16.14
N THR A 241 -6.24 10.50 -16.21
CA THR A 241 -5.92 11.31 -15.02
C THR A 241 -7.10 12.18 -14.59
N THR A 242 -7.90 12.67 -15.54
CA THR A 242 -9.08 13.51 -15.25
C THR A 242 -10.17 12.74 -14.52
N MET A 243 -10.45 11.50 -14.93
CA MET A 243 -11.53 10.68 -14.36
C MET A 243 -11.33 10.31 -12.89
N VAL A 244 -10.09 10.31 -12.41
CA VAL A 244 -9.73 9.98 -11.02
C VAL A 244 -9.51 11.23 -10.15
N GLY A 245 -10.13 12.35 -10.51
CA GLY A 245 -10.09 13.60 -9.73
C GLY A 245 -8.86 14.47 -10.00
N GLY A 246 -8.19 14.27 -11.13
CA GLY A 246 -6.90 14.89 -11.47
C GLY A 246 -5.76 14.22 -10.71
N GLY A 247 -4.83 13.61 -11.42
CA GLY A 247 -3.73 12.84 -10.84
C GLY A 247 -3.72 11.40 -11.32
N TYR A 248 -3.03 10.54 -10.59
CA TYR A 248 -2.93 9.12 -10.93
C TYR A 248 -3.69 8.29 -9.90
N ASP A 249 -4.36 7.24 -10.35
CA ASP A 249 -4.95 6.16 -9.56
C ASP A 249 -5.04 4.91 -10.45
N HIS A 250 -3.86 4.39 -10.87
CA HIS A 250 -3.78 3.35 -11.89
C HIS A 250 -2.81 2.25 -11.52
N CYS A 251 -3.16 1.02 -11.89
CA CYS A 251 -2.29 -0.13 -11.76
C CYS A 251 -1.36 -0.25 -12.97
N TYR A 252 -0.06 -0.21 -12.72
CA TYR A 252 0.99 -0.44 -13.70
C TYR A 252 1.39 -1.91 -13.73
N VAL A 253 1.61 -2.44 -14.94
CA VAL A 253 2.07 -3.81 -15.18
C VAL A 253 3.59 -3.85 -15.06
N ILE A 254 4.13 -4.44 -14.00
CA ILE A 254 5.56 -4.44 -13.72
C ILE A 254 6.33 -5.23 -14.76
N ASP A 255 7.35 -4.60 -15.37
CA ASP A 255 8.28 -5.25 -16.29
C ASP A 255 9.25 -6.14 -15.48
N ARG A 256 8.94 -7.45 -15.39
CA ARG A 256 9.70 -8.39 -14.58
C ARG A 256 10.90 -8.96 -15.33
N ALA A 257 12.07 -8.92 -14.70
CA ALA A 257 13.23 -9.65 -15.20
C ALA A 257 13.01 -11.17 -15.03
N ARG A 258 13.33 -11.95 -16.08
CA ARG A 258 13.26 -13.43 -16.01
C ARG A 258 14.15 -13.98 -14.89
N GLY A 259 13.60 -14.89 -14.08
CA GLY A 259 14.33 -15.56 -12.99
C GLY A 259 14.54 -14.72 -11.73
N SER A 260 14.05 -13.49 -11.67
CA SER A 260 14.12 -12.68 -10.46
C SER A 260 13.05 -13.06 -9.45
N SER A 261 13.46 -13.31 -8.20
CA SER A 261 12.53 -13.56 -7.09
C SER A 261 11.75 -12.29 -6.72
N GLN A 262 12.38 -11.11 -6.81
CA GLN A 262 11.79 -9.80 -6.69
C GLN A 262 12.26 -8.91 -7.84
N SER A 263 11.37 -8.06 -8.36
CA SER A 263 11.72 -7.07 -9.39
C SER A 263 11.68 -5.67 -8.78
N ILE A 264 12.61 -4.79 -9.18
CA ILE A 264 12.46 -3.37 -8.93
C ILE A 264 11.21 -2.90 -9.68
N CYS A 265 10.34 -2.17 -8.99
CA CYS A 265 9.10 -1.69 -9.59
C CYS A 265 8.98 -0.17 -9.56
N ALA A 266 9.63 0.50 -8.58
CA ALA A 266 9.65 1.95 -8.53
C ALA A 266 10.94 2.49 -7.91
N TRP A 267 11.27 3.74 -8.26
CA TRP A 267 12.33 4.53 -7.66
C TRP A 267 11.85 5.97 -7.50
N VAL A 268 11.91 6.48 -6.29
CA VAL A 268 11.49 7.85 -5.94
C VAL A 268 12.67 8.61 -5.36
N THR A 269 12.77 9.91 -5.67
CA THR A 269 13.79 10.80 -5.11
C THR A 269 13.19 12.16 -4.75
N SER A 270 13.65 12.72 -3.64
CA SER A 270 13.43 14.11 -3.24
C SER A 270 14.72 14.91 -3.40
N ASP A 271 14.68 15.97 -4.19
CA ASP A 271 15.80 16.91 -4.27
C ASP A 271 15.90 17.80 -3.01
N LYS A 272 14.80 17.96 -2.26
CA LYS A 272 14.73 18.77 -1.04
C LYS A 272 15.47 18.14 0.13
N THR A 273 15.21 16.85 0.39
CA THR A 273 15.80 16.12 1.53
C THR A 273 17.02 15.29 1.14
N GLY A 274 17.20 15.02 -0.16
CA GLY A 274 18.20 14.08 -0.66
C GLY A 274 17.87 12.63 -0.36
N ILE A 275 16.64 12.32 0.08
CA ILE A 275 16.18 10.95 0.30
C ILE A 275 15.79 10.32 -1.02
N SER A 276 16.16 9.05 -1.17
CA SER A 276 15.78 8.20 -2.29
C SER A 276 15.24 6.87 -1.76
N MET A 277 14.18 6.37 -2.39
CA MET A 277 13.55 5.10 -2.06
C MET A 277 13.44 4.22 -3.30
N LYS A 278 13.96 2.99 -3.25
CA LYS A 278 13.74 1.95 -4.25
C LYS A 278 12.77 0.92 -3.71
N LEU A 279 11.81 0.54 -4.54
CA LEU A 279 10.76 -0.42 -4.23
C LEU A 279 10.97 -1.68 -5.07
N TYR A 280 10.94 -2.85 -4.40
CA TYR A 280 11.03 -4.16 -5.03
C TYR A 280 9.84 -5.01 -4.60
N THR A 281 9.35 -5.88 -5.50
CA THR A 281 8.21 -6.73 -5.18
C THR A 281 8.21 -8.07 -5.92
N THR A 282 7.47 -9.03 -5.36
CA THR A 282 7.09 -10.28 -6.02
C THR A 282 5.77 -10.16 -6.78
N GLN A 283 5.02 -9.06 -6.62
CA GLN A 283 3.70 -8.85 -7.18
C GLN A 283 3.76 -8.50 -8.68
N PRO A 284 2.69 -8.77 -9.46
CA PRO A 284 2.65 -8.48 -10.90
C PRO A 284 2.39 -7.02 -11.22
N GLY A 285 1.76 -6.27 -10.32
CA GLY A 285 1.35 -4.88 -10.52
C GLY A 285 1.76 -3.96 -9.38
N ILE A 286 1.73 -2.66 -9.68
CA ILE A 286 1.91 -1.58 -8.71
C ILE A 286 0.88 -0.48 -9.00
N GLN A 287 0.03 -0.18 -8.01
CA GLN A 287 -0.86 0.97 -8.06
C GLN A 287 -0.07 2.23 -7.73
N LEU A 288 -0.17 3.25 -8.57
CA LEU A 288 0.22 4.61 -8.24
C LEU A 288 -1.05 5.41 -7.94
N TYR A 289 -1.18 5.86 -6.70
CA TYR A 289 -2.23 6.80 -6.30
C TYR A 289 -1.59 8.08 -5.74
N THR A 290 -1.93 9.23 -6.30
CA THR A 290 -1.30 10.50 -5.94
C THR A 290 -2.03 11.29 -4.86
N GLY A 291 -2.88 10.62 -4.08
CA GLY A 291 -3.59 11.25 -2.98
C GLY A 291 -4.61 12.29 -3.44
N ASN A 292 -5.32 12.01 -4.54
CA ASN A 292 -6.22 12.94 -5.22
C ASN A 292 -7.38 13.41 -4.33
N PHE A 293 -7.76 12.61 -3.32
CA PHE A 293 -8.88 12.84 -2.41
C PHE A 293 -8.47 12.84 -0.93
N LEU A 294 -7.19 12.99 -0.60
CA LEU A 294 -6.72 13.01 0.80
C LEU A 294 -7.36 14.10 1.65
N GLN A 295 -7.73 15.25 1.04
CA GLN A 295 -8.43 16.34 1.72
C GLN A 295 -9.84 15.97 2.22
N ASP A 296 -10.42 14.89 1.71
CA ASP A 296 -11.76 14.41 2.09
C ASP A 296 -11.72 13.48 3.32
N CYS A 297 -10.51 13.15 3.82
CA CYS A 297 -10.34 12.37 5.04
C CYS A 297 -10.91 13.13 6.24
N PRO A 298 -11.82 12.52 7.03
CA PRO A 298 -12.43 13.19 8.19
C PRO A 298 -11.50 13.31 9.39
N ALA A 299 -10.38 12.59 9.38
CA ALA A 299 -9.40 12.59 10.45
C ALA A 299 -8.21 13.51 10.12
N PRO A 300 -7.68 14.25 11.09
CA PRO A 300 -6.46 15.02 10.90
C PRO A 300 -5.26 14.10 10.68
N GLY A 301 -4.30 14.56 9.90
CA GLY A 301 -2.99 13.93 9.81
C GLY A 301 -2.12 14.21 11.04
N LYS A 302 -0.85 13.83 10.97
CA LYS A 302 0.14 14.08 12.03
C LYS A 302 0.28 15.57 12.34
N GLY A 303 0.48 15.87 13.62
CA GLY A 303 0.52 17.24 14.12
C GLY A 303 -0.84 17.94 14.17
N GLY A 304 -1.94 17.22 13.96
CA GLY A 304 -3.30 17.76 13.95
C GLY A 304 -3.67 18.50 12.64
N GLU A 305 -2.79 18.49 11.64
CA GLU A 305 -3.02 19.19 10.37
C GLU A 305 -3.92 18.37 9.44
N PRO A 306 -4.85 19.01 8.70
CA PRO A 306 -5.65 18.31 7.69
C PRO A 306 -4.78 17.64 6.62
N LEU A 307 -5.17 16.45 6.18
CA LEU A 307 -4.59 15.86 4.98
C LEU A 307 -4.92 16.72 3.75
N ARG A 308 -4.03 16.75 2.78
CA ARG A 308 -4.15 17.64 1.61
C ARG A 308 -4.07 16.85 0.32
N LYS A 309 -4.81 17.30 -0.69
CA LYS A 309 -4.64 16.80 -2.07
C LYS A 309 -3.16 16.82 -2.44
N TYR A 310 -2.66 15.70 -2.96
CA TYR A 310 -1.25 15.49 -3.29
C TYR A 310 -0.26 15.57 -2.11
N GLY A 311 -0.75 15.53 -0.87
CA GLY A 311 0.12 15.54 0.32
C GLY A 311 0.96 14.28 0.50
N GLY A 312 0.60 13.20 -0.19
CA GLY A 312 1.31 11.93 -0.24
C GLY A 312 0.90 11.12 -1.45
N PHE A 313 1.72 10.15 -1.86
CA PHE A 313 1.40 9.19 -2.90
C PHE A 313 1.54 7.76 -2.38
N ALA A 314 0.64 6.87 -2.78
CA ALA A 314 0.75 5.44 -2.50
C ALA A 314 1.39 4.68 -3.68
N LEU A 315 2.20 3.67 -3.34
CA LEU A 315 2.80 2.71 -4.27
C LEU A 315 2.44 1.30 -3.77
N GLU A 316 1.27 0.83 -4.17
CA GLU A 316 0.69 -0.41 -3.67
C GLU A 316 1.06 -1.58 -4.59
N THR A 317 1.98 -2.41 -4.14
CA THR A 317 2.34 -3.62 -4.88
C THR A 317 1.31 -4.71 -4.64
N GLN A 318 0.66 -5.17 -5.70
CA GLN A 318 -0.52 -6.03 -5.62
C GLN A 318 -0.74 -6.84 -6.91
N HIS A 319 -1.74 -7.73 -6.92
CA HIS A 319 -2.36 -8.22 -8.14
C HIS A 319 -3.24 -7.12 -8.73
N TYR A 320 -3.67 -7.33 -9.99
CA TYR A 320 -4.46 -6.31 -10.67
C TYR A 320 -5.83 -6.15 -9.99
N PRO A 321 -6.35 -4.92 -9.88
CA PRO A 321 -7.73 -4.69 -9.43
C PRO A 321 -8.73 -5.47 -10.27
N CYS A 322 -9.86 -5.84 -9.69
CA CYS A 322 -10.97 -6.56 -10.36
C CYS A 322 -10.56 -7.87 -11.06
N SER A 323 -9.40 -8.49 -10.74
CA SER A 323 -8.96 -9.73 -11.39
C SER A 323 -10.01 -10.86 -11.44
N PRO A 324 -10.91 -11.02 -10.45
CA PRO A 324 -11.96 -12.04 -10.56
C PRO A 324 -12.91 -11.86 -11.73
N SER A 325 -13.07 -10.64 -12.26
CA SER A 325 -13.91 -10.32 -13.43
C SER A 325 -13.15 -10.42 -14.76
N HIS A 326 -11.82 -10.59 -14.71
CA HIS A 326 -10.92 -10.56 -15.86
C HIS A 326 -10.06 -11.83 -15.92
N PRO A 327 -10.52 -12.91 -16.59
CA PRO A 327 -9.79 -14.18 -16.67
C PRO A 327 -8.39 -14.08 -17.29
N GLU A 328 -8.14 -13.03 -18.08
CA GLU A 328 -6.85 -12.71 -18.71
C GLU A 328 -5.83 -12.11 -17.73
N PHE A 329 -6.27 -11.65 -16.55
CA PHE A 329 -5.39 -11.11 -15.52
C PHE A 329 -4.75 -12.25 -14.69
N PRO A 330 -3.62 -11.99 -14.01
CA PRO A 330 -3.03 -12.95 -13.08
C PRO A 330 -4.03 -13.38 -12.01
N SER A 331 -4.21 -14.70 -11.86
CA SER A 331 -5.21 -15.25 -10.94
C SER A 331 -4.92 -14.88 -9.48
N THR A 332 -5.96 -14.47 -8.76
CA THR A 332 -5.97 -14.20 -7.32
C THR A 332 -6.56 -15.35 -6.50
N VAL A 333 -6.85 -16.48 -7.12
CA VAL A 333 -7.43 -17.65 -6.44
C VAL A 333 -6.40 -18.33 -5.55
N LEU A 334 -6.74 -18.42 -4.26
CA LEU A 334 -6.04 -19.24 -3.28
C LEU A 334 -6.82 -20.55 -3.05
N ARG A 335 -6.24 -21.67 -3.47
CA ARG A 335 -6.84 -22.99 -3.27
C ARG A 335 -6.71 -23.43 -1.81
N ALA A 336 -7.70 -24.20 -1.33
CA ALA A 336 -7.71 -24.80 0.01
C ALA A 336 -6.39 -25.49 0.34
N GLY A 337 -5.84 -25.23 1.51
CA GLY A 337 -4.58 -25.79 1.99
C GLY A 337 -3.32 -25.23 1.32
N LYS A 338 -3.45 -24.37 0.28
CA LYS A 338 -2.29 -23.69 -0.31
C LYS A 338 -1.92 -22.43 0.47
N VAL A 339 -0.71 -21.93 0.21
CA VAL A 339 -0.18 -20.73 0.87
C VAL A 339 0.12 -19.67 -0.19
N PHE A 340 -0.53 -18.53 -0.08
CA PHE A 340 -0.15 -17.31 -0.79
C PHE A 340 1.06 -16.68 -0.09
N ARG A 341 2.00 -16.16 -0.87
CA ARG A 341 3.17 -15.43 -0.39
C ARG A 341 3.40 -14.20 -1.26
N ALA A 342 3.66 -13.08 -0.61
CA ALA A 342 4.09 -11.86 -1.29
C ALA A 342 5.17 -11.17 -0.45
N THR A 343 6.07 -10.49 -1.14
CA THR A 343 7.11 -9.68 -0.49
C THR A 343 7.21 -8.34 -1.19
N THR A 344 7.27 -7.27 -0.40
CA THR A 344 7.59 -5.92 -0.83
C THR A 344 8.75 -5.41 0.00
N THR A 345 9.71 -4.76 -0.65
CA THR A 345 10.92 -4.26 -0.01
C THR A 345 11.13 -2.81 -0.37
N LEU A 346 11.25 -1.96 0.65
CA LEU A 346 11.60 -0.54 0.55
C LEU A 346 13.06 -0.38 0.96
N ARG A 347 13.90 0.16 0.10
CA ARG A 347 15.29 0.46 0.43
C ARG A 347 15.53 1.96 0.32
N PHE A 348 15.96 2.56 1.43
CA PHE A 348 16.20 3.99 1.54
C PHE A 348 17.69 4.31 1.42
N PHE A 349 17.96 5.43 0.75
CA PHE A 349 19.31 5.95 0.54
C PHE A 349 19.31 7.45 0.80
N THR A 350 20.47 7.99 1.22
CA THR A 350 20.68 9.44 1.39
C THR A 350 22.06 9.84 0.85
N GLY A 351 22.18 11.08 0.35
CA GLY A 351 23.45 11.61 -0.13
C GLY A 351 24.00 10.95 -1.41
N LYS A 352 25.33 10.73 -1.49
CA LYS A 352 26.01 10.23 -2.71
C LYS A 352 25.58 8.83 -3.16
N GLN A 353 24.88 8.06 -2.31
CA GLN A 353 24.36 6.74 -2.66
C GLN A 353 23.10 6.78 -3.52
N CYS A 354 22.49 7.97 -3.66
CA CYS A 354 21.24 8.13 -4.40
C CYS A 354 21.36 7.94 -5.88
N GLY A 355 22.40 7.71 -6.55
CA GLY A 355 22.41 7.61 -8.01
C GLY A 355 21.53 8.69 -8.71
N LYS A 356 21.69 8.93 -10.01
CA LYS A 356 20.75 9.79 -10.75
C LYS A 356 19.62 8.92 -11.30
N LEU A 357 18.38 9.37 -11.11
CA LEU A 357 17.20 8.89 -11.82
C LEU A 357 17.33 9.17 -13.30
#